data_f47ec1010f9d1609e172173883ff73da
#
_entry.id   f47ec1010f9d1609e172173883ff73da
#
_cell.length_a   1.000
_cell.length_b   1.000
_cell.length_c   1.000
_cell.angle_alpha   90.00
_cell.angle_beta   90.00
_cell.angle_gamma   90.00
#
_symmetry.space_group_name_H-M   'P 1'
#
loop_
_entity.id
_entity.type
_entity.pdbx_description
1 polymer ?
#
loop_
_entity_poly.entity_id
_entity_poly.type
_entity_poly.pdbx_seq_one_letter_code
_entity_poly.pdbx_strand_id
1 'polypeptide(L)' 'MAEGRIKWYSEDKGYGFIEAEDGNEIFFHKNNVDFEGHFGLRKSDRVSFEVELTPRGQKALNVKAL' A
#
# COMPACT_ATOMS: atom_id res chain seq x y z
N MET A 1 4.52 12.04 -4.31
CA MET A 1 4.11 10.78 -3.67
C MET A 1 2.60 10.72 -3.58
N ALA A 2 2.04 9.59 -3.87
CA ALA A 2 0.60 9.40 -3.74
C ALA A 2 0.27 9.06 -2.29
N GLU A 3 -0.98 9.29 -1.91
CA GLU A 3 -1.49 8.97 -0.58
C GLU A 3 -2.81 8.22 -0.70
N GLY A 4 -3.09 7.42 0.28
CA GLY A 4 -4.33 6.66 0.34
C GLY A 4 -4.50 6.00 1.68
N ARG A 5 -5.42 5.05 1.74
CA ARG A 5 -5.70 4.27 2.95
C ARG A 5 -5.62 2.79 2.64
N ILE A 6 -5.17 2.02 3.61
CA ILE A 6 -5.16 0.57 3.47
C ILE A 6 -6.61 0.09 3.40
N LYS A 7 -6.96 -0.54 2.30
CA LYS A 7 -8.28 -1.15 2.14
C LYS A 7 -8.28 -2.55 2.73
N TRP A 8 -7.21 -3.28 2.51
CA TRP A 8 -7.05 -4.64 3.00
C TRP A 8 -5.58 -5.03 2.97
N TYR A 9 -5.14 -5.78 3.97
CA TYR A 9 -3.78 -6.27 4.03
C TYR A 9 -3.75 -7.60 4.78
N SER A 10 -3.01 -8.57 4.25
CA SER A 10 -2.78 -9.84 4.91
C SER A 10 -1.29 -10.07 5.04
N GLU A 11 -0.81 -10.05 6.26
CA GLU A 11 0.60 -10.33 6.53
C GLU A 11 0.95 -11.78 6.16
N ASP A 12 0.04 -12.71 6.41
CA ASP A 12 0.25 -14.11 6.08
C ASP A 12 0.38 -14.33 4.58
N LYS A 13 -0.44 -13.66 3.80
CA LYS A 13 -0.38 -13.77 2.34
C LYS A 13 0.69 -12.86 1.72
N GLY A 14 1.11 -11.83 2.46
CA GLY A 14 2.19 -10.96 2.05
C GLY A 14 1.81 -9.89 1.04
N TYR A 15 0.54 -9.50 0.96
CA TYR A 15 0.11 -8.44 0.06
C TYR A 15 -1.17 -7.77 0.55
N GLY A 16 -1.51 -6.67 -0.09
CA GLY A 16 -2.73 -5.96 0.23
C GLY A 16 -3.09 -4.97 -0.87
N PHE A 17 -4.09 -4.14 -0.57
CA PHE A 17 -4.59 -3.12 -1.49
C PHE A 17 -4.71 -1.80 -0.76
N ILE A 18 -4.36 -0.74 -1.46
CA ILE A 18 -4.52 0.65 -1.00
C ILE A 18 -5.62 1.28 -1.83
N GLU A 19 -6.54 1.96 -1.17
CA GLU A 19 -7.48 2.82 -1.86
C GLU A 19 -6.87 4.20 -1.95
N ALA A 20 -6.51 4.63 -3.14
CA ALA A 20 -5.93 5.94 -3.37
C ALA A 20 -7.00 7.02 -3.27
N GLU A 21 -6.56 8.28 -3.15
CA GLU A 21 -7.49 9.40 -3.01
C GLU A 21 -8.43 9.56 -4.19
N ASP A 22 -8.01 9.13 -5.37
CA ASP A 22 -8.84 9.17 -6.58
C ASP A 22 -9.82 7.99 -6.70
N GLY A 23 -9.85 7.11 -5.69
CA GLY A 23 -10.73 5.95 -5.67
C GLY A 23 -10.19 4.69 -6.31
N ASN A 24 -9.00 4.73 -6.89
CA ASN A 24 -8.39 3.55 -7.48
C ASN A 24 -7.85 2.62 -6.41
N GLU A 25 -7.97 1.31 -6.64
CA GLU A 25 -7.32 0.31 -5.79
C GLU A 25 -5.95 0.00 -6.37
N ILE A 26 -4.95 0.02 -5.49
CA ILE A 26 -3.57 -0.19 -5.91
C ILE A 26 -2.99 -1.34 -5.10
N PHE A 27 -2.53 -2.37 -5.79
CA PHE A 27 -1.91 -3.54 -5.18
C PHE A 27 -0.54 -3.17 -4.60
N PHE A 28 -0.21 -3.76 -3.46
CA PHE A 28 1.16 -3.68 -2.94
C PHE A 28 1.57 -5.01 -2.31
N HIS A 29 2.86 -5.31 -2.37
CA HIS A 29 3.45 -6.48 -1.74
C HIS A 29 4.14 -6.04 -0.45
N LYS A 30 4.16 -6.90 0.56
CA LYS A 30 4.76 -6.54 1.85
C LYS A 30 6.24 -6.15 1.73
N ASN A 31 6.95 -6.66 0.71
CA ASN A 31 8.33 -6.27 0.47
C ASN A 31 8.48 -4.81 0.07
N ASN A 32 7.39 -4.17 -0.34
CA ASN A 32 7.38 -2.77 -0.71
C ASN A 32 6.85 -1.87 0.41
N VAL A 33 6.70 -2.40 1.60
CA VAL A 33 6.28 -1.64 2.77
C VAL A 33 7.49 -1.30 3.62
N ASP A 34 7.59 -0.03 3.99
CA ASP A 34 8.61 0.41 4.92
C ASP A 34 8.04 0.29 6.33
N PHE A 35 8.51 -0.69 7.07
CA PHE A 35 8.06 -0.94 8.43
C PHE A 35 8.87 -0.19 9.48
N GLU A 36 9.77 0.67 9.08
CA GLU A 36 10.62 1.39 10.03
C GLU A 36 9.74 2.24 10.94
N GLY A 37 9.83 1.98 12.24
CA GLY A 37 9.03 2.69 13.23
C GLY A 37 7.56 2.33 13.23
N HIS A 38 7.18 1.24 12.59
CA HIS A 38 5.77 0.85 12.45
C HIS A 38 5.62 -0.65 12.67
N PHE A 39 4.55 -1.05 13.34
CA PHE A 39 4.33 -2.44 13.74
C PHE A 39 3.35 -3.20 12.85
N GLY A 40 3.15 -2.75 11.64
CA GLY A 40 2.26 -3.37 10.70
C GLY A 40 1.18 -2.41 10.22
N LEU A 41 0.50 -2.81 9.18
CA LEU A 41 -0.54 -2.00 8.57
C LEU A 41 -1.90 -2.59 8.90
N ARG A 42 -2.86 -1.72 9.14
CA ARG A 42 -4.24 -2.09 9.42
C ARG A 42 -5.16 -1.43 8.42
N LYS A 43 -6.36 -1.96 8.29
CA LYS A 43 -7.40 -1.36 7.48
C LYS A 43 -7.60 0.10 7.91
N SER A 44 -7.71 0.97 6.94
CA SER A 44 -7.93 2.41 7.09
C SER A 44 -6.72 3.22 7.54
N ASP A 45 -5.57 2.60 7.74
CA ASP A 45 -4.35 3.35 8.01
C ASP A 45 -3.99 4.19 6.78
N ARG A 46 -3.61 5.44 7.04
CA ARG A 46 -3.16 6.31 5.95
C ARG A 46 -1.71 6.01 5.61
N VAL A 47 -1.43 5.96 4.32
CA VAL A 47 -0.10 5.66 3.82
C VAL A 47 0.27 6.59 2.69
N SER A 48 1.57 6.77 2.50
CA SER A 48 2.11 7.37 1.28
C SER A 48 2.81 6.28 0.48
N PHE A 49 2.88 6.45 -0.82
CA PHE A 49 3.47 5.43 -1.69
C PHE A 49 3.81 6.03 -3.05
N GLU A 50 4.58 5.28 -3.82
CA GLU A 50 4.85 5.59 -5.22
C GLU A 50 4.09 4.58 -6.08
N VAL A 51 3.69 5.02 -7.27
CA VAL A 51 2.93 4.17 -8.19
C VAL A 51 3.83 3.71 -9.32
N GLU A 52 3.83 2.40 -9.57
CA GLU A 52 4.51 1.80 -10.71
C GLU A 52 3.46 1.16 -11.62
N LEU A 53 3.52 1.44 -12.90
CA LEU A 53 2.66 0.79 -13.88
C LEU A 53 3.28 -0.54 -14.27
N THR A 54 2.49 -1.60 -14.17
CA THR A 54 2.92 -2.94 -14.57
C THR A 54 1.93 -3.49 -15.60
N PRO A 55 2.31 -4.57 -16.32
CA PRO A 55 1.37 -5.20 -17.24
C PRO A 55 0.05 -5.65 -16.60
N ARG A 56 0.03 -5.81 -15.28
CA ARG A 56 -1.17 -6.23 -14.54
C ARG A 56 -1.93 -5.06 -13.93
N GLY A 57 -1.43 -3.84 -14.11
CA GLY A 57 -2.05 -2.65 -13.54
C GLY A 57 -1.09 -1.89 -12.65
N GLN A 58 -1.64 -1.07 -11.75
CA GLN A 58 -0.84 -0.24 -10.86
C GLN A 58 -0.38 -1.02 -9.64
N LYS A 59 0.85 -0.74 -9.21
CA LYS A 59 1.45 -1.33 -8.03
C LYS A 59 2.05 -0.22 -7.17
N ALA A 60 1.90 -0.33 -5.86
CA ALA A 60 2.48 0.64 -4.94
C ALA A 60 3.86 0.20 -4.50
N LEU A 61 4.79 1.16 -4.44
CA LEU A 61 6.15 0.97 -3.97
C LEU A 61 6.40 1.92 -2.81
N ASN A 62 7.34 1.54 -1.94
CA ASN A 62 7.77 2.38 -0.82
C ASN A 62 6.59 2.85 0.03
N VAL A 63 5.71 1.90 0.38
CA VAL A 63 4.53 2.20 1.20
C VAL A 63 4.97 2.54 2.60
N LYS A 64 4.58 3.71 3.08
CA LYS A 64 4.93 4.19 4.42
C LYS A 64 3.70 4.66 5.15
N ALA A 65 3.64 4.38 6.45
CA ALA A 65 2.58 4.92 7.29
C ALA A 65 2.75 6.44 7.44
N LEU A 66 1.65 7.13 7.42
CA LEU A 66 1.63 8.57 7.65
C LEU A 66 1.38 8.89 9.11
#